data_dd212879ae83eb7aea5d57aac18da23b
#
_entry.id   dd212879ae83eb7aea5d57aac18da23b
#
_cell.length_a   1.000
_cell.length_b   1.000
_cell.length_c   1.000
_cell.angle_alpha   90.00
_cell.angle_beta   90.00
_cell.angle_gamma   90.00
#
_symmetry.space_group_name_H-M   'P 1'
#
loop_
_entity.id
_entity.type
_entity.pdbx_description
1 polymer ?
#
loop_
_entity_poly.entity_id
_entity_poly.type
_entity_poly.pdbx_seq_one_letter_code
_entity_poly.pdbx_strand_id
1 'polypeptide(L)'
;MKKFIPKCIGFFINLIGLIAPKYAAKLAILLFSTPKKGKITPKELEYLKEANQEQISFQNFAINTYHWEGDKETILLAHGWESNTFRWKDLIEELRVLNYNIIALDAPGHGASSGKTFNAIMYADCINVVVKKFNIQTIIGHSVGGMATVFFQHKYQLKSIEKLVLLGAPANFTGVLSRYADMMGYSKRVIKAIDQFILKHYNNLPEYFTPSVFIKEVSAKGLIIHDEKDKIIPFNDGIKFKENYANANFIATTGFGHGLKSKPVYQNILDFLND
;
A
#
# COMPACT_ATOMS: atom_id res chain seq x y z
N MET A 1 -11.56 13.71 -22.14
CA MET A 1 -12.23 12.39 -22.17
C MET A 1 -11.94 11.52 -20.95
N LYS A 2 -10.68 11.33 -20.47
CA LYS A 2 -10.38 10.40 -19.34
C LYS A 2 -11.07 10.74 -18.00
N LYS A 3 -11.43 12.00 -17.72
CA LYS A 3 -12.12 12.41 -16.46
C LYS A 3 -13.64 12.20 -16.48
N PHE A 4 -14.24 11.93 -17.63
CA PHE A 4 -15.69 11.79 -17.80
C PHE A 4 -16.21 10.40 -17.43
N ILE A 5 -15.43 9.36 -17.73
CA ILE A 5 -15.85 7.96 -17.50
C ILE A 5 -16.16 7.65 -16.03
N PRO A 6 -15.31 8.03 -15.04
CA PRO A 6 -15.62 7.80 -13.63
C PRO A 6 -16.95 8.45 -13.21
N LYS A 7 -17.20 9.70 -13.62
CA LYS A 7 -18.46 10.41 -13.29
C LYS A 7 -19.69 9.78 -13.91
N CYS A 8 -19.58 9.26 -15.14
CA CYS A 8 -20.68 8.51 -15.77
C CYS A 8 -21.02 7.25 -14.96
N ILE A 9 -20.01 6.48 -14.57
CA ILE A 9 -20.21 5.29 -13.73
C ILE A 9 -20.84 5.70 -12.38
N GLY A 10 -20.31 6.75 -11.75
CA GLY A 10 -20.84 7.26 -10.49
C GLY A 10 -22.29 7.72 -10.60
N PHE A 11 -22.68 8.35 -11.72
CA PHE A 11 -24.06 8.73 -12.00
C PHE A 11 -25.01 7.49 -11.98
N PHE A 12 -24.65 6.42 -12.67
CA PHE A 12 -25.46 5.19 -12.65
C PHE A 12 -25.51 4.55 -11.25
N ILE A 13 -24.39 4.56 -10.51
CA ILE A 13 -24.38 4.08 -9.12
C ILE A 13 -25.29 4.94 -8.23
N ASN A 14 -25.32 6.26 -8.43
CA ASN A 14 -26.24 7.15 -7.72
C ASN A 14 -27.70 6.83 -8.02
N LEU A 15 -28.05 6.57 -9.29
CA LEU A 15 -29.42 6.15 -9.66
C LEU A 15 -29.82 4.85 -8.95
N ILE A 16 -28.94 3.84 -8.97
CA ILE A 16 -29.17 2.59 -8.21
C ILE A 16 -29.33 2.90 -6.72
N GLY A 17 -28.53 3.85 -6.19
CA GLY A 17 -28.57 4.27 -4.80
C GLY A 17 -29.91 4.89 -4.35
N LEU A 18 -30.72 5.41 -5.27
CA LEU A 18 -32.05 5.92 -4.95
C LEU A 18 -33.01 4.78 -4.54
N ILE A 19 -32.88 3.60 -5.14
CA ILE A 19 -33.79 2.48 -4.95
C ILE A 19 -33.15 1.41 -4.05
N ALA A 20 -31.87 1.08 -4.29
CA ALA A 20 -31.16 -0.01 -3.65
C ALA A 20 -29.79 0.44 -3.09
N PRO A 21 -29.72 1.28 -2.03
CA PRO A 21 -28.48 1.88 -1.54
C PRO A 21 -27.44 0.82 -1.11
N LYS A 22 -27.85 -0.31 -0.53
CA LYS A 22 -26.95 -1.41 -0.16
C LYS A 22 -26.27 -2.04 -1.37
N TYR A 23 -27.01 -2.17 -2.49
CA TYR A 23 -26.46 -2.72 -3.73
C TYR A 23 -25.52 -1.71 -4.41
N ALA A 24 -25.87 -0.43 -4.43
CA ALA A 24 -25.02 0.65 -4.90
C ALA A 24 -23.69 0.69 -4.15
N ALA A 25 -23.70 0.56 -2.82
CA ALA A 25 -22.49 0.50 -2.00
C ALA A 25 -21.63 -0.72 -2.34
N LYS A 26 -22.25 -1.91 -2.52
CA LYS A 26 -21.51 -3.13 -2.94
C LYS A 26 -20.80 -2.93 -4.28
N LEU A 27 -21.49 -2.33 -5.28
CA LEU A 27 -20.88 -2.02 -6.58
C LEU A 27 -19.76 -0.97 -6.46
N ALA A 28 -19.98 0.08 -5.68
CA ALA A 28 -18.98 1.14 -5.45
C ALA A 28 -17.70 0.56 -4.81
N ILE A 29 -17.82 -0.27 -3.78
CA ILE A 29 -16.70 -0.94 -3.12
C ILE A 29 -16.03 -1.95 -4.06
N LEU A 30 -16.78 -2.71 -4.85
CA LEU A 30 -16.20 -3.61 -5.83
C LEU A 30 -15.35 -2.86 -6.84
N LEU A 31 -15.83 -1.74 -7.37
CA LEU A 31 -15.06 -0.89 -8.29
C LEU A 31 -13.83 -0.27 -7.62
N PHE A 32 -13.96 0.18 -6.37
CA PHE A 32 -12.87 0.74 -5.58
C PHE A 32 -11.77 -0.29 -5.31
N SER A 33 -12.15 -1.53 -5.07
CA SER A 33 -11.22 -2.61 -4.70
C SER A 33 -10.68 -3.42 -5.89
N THR A 34 -11.15 -3.17 -7.12
CA THR A 34 -10.72 -3.93 -8.31
C THR A 34 -9.66 -3.17 -9.09
N PRO A 35 -8.38 -3.58 -9.04
CA PRO A 35 -7.31 -2.94 -9.80
C PRO A 35 -7.49 -3.17 -11.30
N LYS A 36 -7.34 -2.11 -12.08
CA LYS A 36 -7.40 -2.13 -13.55
C LYS A 36 -6.03 -2.24 -14.20
N LYS A 37 -4.99 -1.97 -13.43
CA LYS A 37 -3.57 -2.01 -13.83
C LYS A 37 -2.76 -2.80 -12.80
N GLY A 38 -1.44 -2.79 -12.97
CA GLY A 38 -0.53 -3.43 -12.02
C GLY A 38 -0.25 -4.90 -12.32
N LYS A 39 -0.75 -5.45 -13.44
CA LYS A 39 -0.29 -6.76 -13.95
C LYS A 39 1.08 -6.63 -14.58
N ILE A 40 1.88 -7.69 -14.48
CA ILE A 40 3.24 -7.72 -15.03
C ILE A 40 3.19 -7.70 -16.55
N THR A 41 3.95 -6.79 -17.14
CA THR A 41 4.18 -6.74 -18.58
C THR A 41 5.33 -7.67 -18.98
N PRO A 42 5.47 -8.09 -20.26
CA PRO A 42 6.59 -8.92 -20.71
C PRO A 42 7.96 -8.34 -20.39
N LYS A 43 8.13 -7.02 -20.49
CA LYS A 43 9.38 -6.32 -20.15
C LYS A 43 9.69 -6.38 -18.63
N GLU A 44 8.68 -6.24 -17.80
CA GLU A 44 8.84 -6.34 -16.35
C GLU A 44 9.16 -7.77 -15.93
N LEU A 45 8.52 -8.76 -16.58
CA LEU A 45 8.75 -10.17 -16.32
C LEU A 45 10.22 -10.57 -16.60
N GLU A 46 10.84 -10.00 -17.63
CA GLU A 46 12.24 -10.28 -17.97
C GLU A 46 13.18 -9.97 -16.80
N TYR A 47 13.02 -8.81 -16.18
CA TYR A 47 13.79 -8.45 -14.99
C TYR A 47 13.43 -9.33 -13.78
N LEU A 48 12.15 -9.57 -13.56
CA LEU A 48 11.70 -10.33 -12.39
C LEU A 48 12.08 -11.82 -12.44
N LYS A 49 12.47 -12.35 -13.60
CA LYS A 49 13.02 -13.71 -13.73
C LYS A 49 14.39 -13.89 -13.05
N GLU A 50 15.11 -12.80 -12.75
CA GLU A 50 16.37 -12.87 -12.01
C GLU A 50 16.18 -13.25 -10.54
N ALA A 51 14.97 -13.09 -10.00
CA ALA A 51 14.65 -13.46 -8.63
C ALA A 51 14.20 -14.93 -8.53
N ASN A 52 14.49 -15.56 -7.41
CA ASN A 52 13.82 -16.79 -7.01
C ASN A 52 12.36 -16.49 -6.72
N GLN A 53 11.44 -17.10 -7.47
CA GLN A 53 10.01 -16.83 -7.35
C GLN A 53 9.30 -17.95 -6.61
N GLU A 54 8.41 -17.58 -5.70
CA GLU A 54 7.59 -18.53 -4.97
C GLU A 54 6.15 -18.03 -4.84
N GLN A 55 5.20 -18.97 -4.91
CA GLN A 55 3.81 -18.72 -4.61
C GLN A 55 3.46 -19.24 -3.23
N ILE A 56 2.99 -18.35 -2.36
CA ILE A 56 2.56 -18.68 -1.00
C ILE A 56 1.04 -18.73 -0.98
N SER A 57 0.48 -19.88 -0.62
CA SER A 57 -0.98 -20.01 -0.47
C SER A 57 -1.45 -19.27 0.78
N PHE A 58 -2.45 -18.41 0.64
CA PHE A 58 -3.08 -17.68 1.73
C PHE A 58 -4.59 -17.56 1.46
N GLN A 59 -5.41 -18.13 2.36
CA GLN A 59 -6.86 -18.22 2.16
C GLN A 59 -7.19 -18.84 0.77
N ASN A 60 -7.86 -18.08 -0.10
CA ASN A 60 -8.31 -18.52 -1.43
C ASN A 60 -7.43 -17.96 -2.57
N PHE A 61 -6.21 -17.46 -2.27
CA PHE A 61 -5.30 -16.91 -3.28
C PHE A 61 -3.84 -17.30 -3.05
N ALA A 62 -3.06 -17.17 -4.12
CA ALA A 62 -1.62 -17.34 -4.11
C ALA A 62 -0.97 -15.97 -4.16
N ILE A 63 -0.10 -15.68 -3.20
CA ILE A 63 0.75 -14.49 -3.14
C ILE A 63 2.04 -14.82 -3.85
N ASN A 64 2.39 -14.09 -4.90
CA ASN A 64 3.66 -14.27 -5.57
C ASN A 64 4.72 -13.42 -4.88
N THR A 65 5.85 -14.05 -4.52
CA THR A 65 7.01 -13.41 -3.93
C THR A 65 8.23 -13.56 -4.82
N TYR A 66 9.13 -12.61 -4.70
CA TYR A 66 10.41 -12.53 -5.42
C TYR A 66 11.52 -12.37 -4.40
N HIS A 67 12.54 -13.20 -4.51
CA HIS A 67 13.65 -13.25 -3.58
C HIS A 67 14.99 -13.06 -4.30
N TRP A 68 15.71 -12.00 -3.95
CA TRP A 68 17.11 -11.78 -4.30
C TRP A 68 17.92 -12.04 -3.03
N GLU A 69 18.69 -13.12 -3.05
CA GLU A 69 19.48 -13.56 -1.90
C GLU A 69 20.61 -12.58 -1.59
N GLY A 70 20.91 -12.42 -0.30
CA GLY A 70 21.99 -11.63 0.25
C GLY A 70 22.27 -12.03 1.70
N ASP A 71 23.42 -11.62 2.23
CA ASP A 71 23.91 -12.05 3.56
C ASP A 71 23.51 -11.09 4.70
N LYS A 72 23.01 -9.88 4.36
CA LYS A 72 22.53 -8.91 5.34
C LYS A 72 21.08 -9.15 5.76
N GLU A 73 20.54 -8.26 6.59
CA GLU A 73 19.14 -8.30 7.06
C GLU A 73 18.14 -8.43 5.89
N THR A 74 17.02 -9.08 6.18
CA THR A 74 15.97 -9.31 5.19
C THR A 74 15.01 -8.14 5.11
N ILE A 75 14.89 -7.56 3.93
CA ILE A 75 14.02 -6.42 3.63
C ILE A 75 12.82 -6.87 2.81
N LEU A 76 11.62 -6.48 3.23
CA LEU A 76 10.39 -6.67 2.48
C LEU A 76 10.00 -5.39 1.74
N LEU A 77 9.69 -5.50 0.45
CA LEU A 77 9.22 -4.42 -0.40
C LEU A 77 7.73 -4.58 -0.71
N ALA A 78 6.88 -3.67 -0.20
CA ALA A 78 5.43 -3.67 -0.36
C ALA A 78 4.97 -2.53 -1.27
N HIS A 79 4.53 -2.87 -2.50
CA HIS A 79 4.12 -1.89 -3.51
C HIS A 79 2.73 -1.29 -3.25
N GLY A 80 2.40 -0.19 -3.95
CA GLY A 80 1.11 0.50 -3.87
C GLY A 80 0.05 -0.01 -4.85
N TRP A 81 -1.09 0.71 -4.89
CA TRP A 81 -2.23 0.44 -5.77
C TRP A 81 -1.85 0.50 -7.26
N GLU A 82 -2.42 -0.40 -8.05
CA GLU A 82 -2.20 -0.51 -9.50
C GLU A 82 -0.71 -0.54 -9.90
N SER A 83 0.13 -1.15 -9.05
CA SER A 83 1.56 -1.35 -9.22
C SER A 83 1.90 -2.84 -9.08
N ASN A 84 3.17 -3.20 -9.11
CA ASN A 84 3.69 -4.54 -8.86
C ASN A 84 5.13 -4.45 -8.37
N THR A 85 5.78 -5.59 -8.11
CA THR A 85 7.16 -5.68 -7.62
C THR A 85 8.18 -4.94 -8.49
N PHE A 86 7.99 -4.87 -9.81
CA PHE A 86 8.93 -4.20 -10.73
C PHE A 86 9.12 -2.70 -10.41
N ARG A 87 8.16 -2.08 -9.71
CA ARG A 87 8.37 -0.68 -9.29
C ARG A 87 9.63 -0.45 -8.49
N TRP A 88 10.11 -1.47 -7.82
CA TRP A 88 11.28 -1.43 -6.94
C TRP A 88 12.61 -1.67 -7.64
N LYS A 89 12.61 -1.91 -8.97
CA LYS A 89 13.80 -2.30 -9.73
C LYS A 89 15.05 -1.50 -9.32
N ASP A 90 14.98 -0.18 -9.41
CA ASP A 90 16.16 0.66 -9.17
C ASP A 90 16.63 0.59 -7.70
N LEU A 91 15.71 0.51 -6.74
CA LEU A 91 16.05 0.31 -5.33
C LEU A 91 16.59 -1.10 -5.07
N ILE A 92 16.05 -2.11 -5.73
CA ILE A 92 16.55 -3.49 -5.63
C ILE A 92 18.01 -3.55 -6.09
N GLU A 93 18.36 -2.91 -7.20
CA GLU A 93 19.75 -2.87 -7.68
C GLU A 93 20.72 -2.25 -6.64
N GLU A 94 20.32 -1.13 -6.03
CA GLU A 94 21.13 -0.49 -4.97
C GLU A 94 21.27 -1.39 -3.72
N LEU A 95 20.18 -2.06 -3.30
CA LEU A 95 20.20 -2.96 -2.15
C LEU A 95 21.04 -4.23 -2.43
N ARG A 96 20.99 -4.78 -3.66
CA ARG A 96 21.80 -5.93 -4.09
C ARG A 96 23.29 -5.62 -4.04
N VAL A 97 23.71 -4.43 -4.50
CA VAL A 97 25.11 -3.98 -4.42
C VAL A 97 25.60 -3.99 -2.97
N LEU A 98 24.72 -3.69 -2.01
CA LEU A 98 25.04 -3.69 -0.58
C LEU A 98 24.82 -5.06 0.10
N ASN A 99 24.49 -6.09 -0.67
CA ASN A 99 24.31 -7.48 -0.22
C ASN A 99 23.15 -7.69 0.78
N TYR A 100 22.05 -6.90 0.66
CA TYR A 100 20.82 -7.13 1.43
C TYR A 100 20.07 -8.36 0.91
N ASN A 101 19.44 -9.09 1.82
CA ASN A 101 18.49 -10.14 1.48
C ASN A 101 17.13 -9.49 1.20
N ILE A 102 16.61 -9.61 -0.03
CA ILE A 102 15.46 -8.81 -0.49
C ILE A 102 14.30 -9.71 -0.85
N ILE A 103 13.17 -9.47 -0.20
CA ILE A 103 11.89 -10.08 -0.56
C ILE A 103 10.98 -8.97 -1.08
N ALA A 104 10.32 -9.22 -2.21
CA ALA A 104 9.20 -8.39 -2.65
C ALA A 104 7.97 -9.27 -2.85
N LEU A 105 6.78 -8.70 -2.63
CA LEU A 105 5.53 -9.42 -2.86
C LEU A 105 4.63 -8.63 -3.80
N ASP A 106 3.91 -9.34 -4.65
CA ASP A 106 2.78 -8.77 -5.37
C ASP A 106 1.51 -8.86 -4.52
N ALA A 107 0.83 -7.74 -4.33
CA ALA A 107 -0.42 -7.68 -3.57
C ALA A 107 -1.54 -8.48 -4.27
N PRO A 108 -2.57 -8.93 -3.56
CA PRO A 108 -3.72 -9.60 -4.18
C PRO A 108 -4.30 -8.81 -5.35
N GLY A 109 -4.58 -9.48 -6.46
CA GLY A 109 -5.08 -8.87 -7.69
C GLY A 109 -4.04 -8.12 -8.53
N HIS A 110 -2.81 -7.97 -8.05
CA HIS A 110 -1.70 -7.28 -8.73
C HIS A 110 -0.62 -8.28 -9.17
N GLY A 111 0.28 -7.81 -10.01
CA GLY A 111 1.44 -8.56 -10.49
C GLY A 111 1.08 -9.98 -10.94
N ALA A 112 1.82 -10.97 -10.44
CA ALA A 112 1.59 -12.39 -10.64
C ALA A 112 0.73 -13.03 -9.53
N SER A 113 0.37 -12.26 -8.47
CA SER A 113 -0.52 -12.76 -7.43
C SER A 113 -1.94 -12.97 -7.96
N SER A 114 -2.61 -14.00 -7.42
CA SER A 114 -3.99 -14.29 -7.75
C SER A 114 -4.98 -13.31 -7.06
N GLY A 115 -6.27 -13.54 -7.27
CA GLY A 115 -7.31 -12.67 -6.75
C GLY A 115 -7.76 -11.62 -7.77
N LYS A 116 -8.91 -10.99 -7.47
CA LYS A 116 -9.53 -9.96 -8.33
C LYS A 116 -9.71 -8.64 -7.60
N THR A 117 -9.74 -8.68 -6.28
CA THR A 117 -9.96 -7.52 -5.42
C THR A 117 -8.83 -7.34 -4.45
N PHE A 118 -8.68 -6.12 -3.97
CA PHE A 118 -7.65 -5.69 -3.05
C PHE A 118 -8.24 -4.78 -1.97
N ASN A 119 -7.72 -4.88 -0.76
CA ASN A 119 -7.83 -3.84 0.27
C ASN A 119 -6.60 -3.89 1.19
N ALA A 120 -6.33 -2.79 1.88
CA ALA A 120 -5.12 -2.66 2.70
C ALA A 120 -5.09 -3.61 3.92
N ILE A 121 -6.26 -4.00 4.46
CA ILE A 121 -6.35 -4.95 5.59
C ILE A 121 -5.95 -6.36 5.12
N MET A 122 -6.50 -6.81 3.99
CA MET A 122 -6.11 -8.09 3.38
C MET A 122 -4.62 -8.08 2.99
N TYR A 123 -4.12 -6.96 2.51
CA TYR A 123 -2.70 -6.83 2.16
C TYR A 123 -1.81 -6.91 3.41
N ALA A 124 -2.24 -6.34 4.54
CA ALA A 124 -1.56 -6.50 5.83
C ALA A 124 -1.48 -7.98 6.27
N ASP A 125 -2.53 -8.75 6.04
CA ASP A 125 -2.55 -10.18 6.33
C ASP A 125 -1.59 -10.96 5.39
N CYS A 126 -1.50 -10.58 4.12
CA CYS A 126 -0.52 -11.12 3.19
C CYS A 126 0.92 -10.79 3.62
N ILE A 127 1.18 -9.55 4.03
CA ILE A 127 2.48 -9.12 4.58
C ILE A 127 2.85 -10.01 5.78
N ASN A 128 1.92 -10.30 6.71
CA ASN A 128 2.20 -11.15 7.85
C ASN A 128 2.65 -12.57 7.48
N VAL A 129 2.03 -13.16 6.46
CA VAL A 129 2.41 -14.51 5.98
C VAL A 129 3.82 -14.49 5.41
N VAL A 130 4.17 -13.47 4.61
CA VAL A 130 5.49 -13.31 4.01
C VAL A 130 6.55 -13.01 5.07
N VAL A 131 6.25 -12.12 6.03
CA VAL A 131 7.16 -11.78 7.14
C VAL A 131 7.55 -13.01 7.95
N LYS A 132 6.58 -13.84 8.31
CA LYS A 132 6.83 -15.07 9.07
C LYS A 132 7.64 -16.11 8.30
N LYS A 133 7.44 -16.19 7.00
CA LYS A 133 8.14 -17.16 6.16
C LYS A 133 9.61 -16.81 5.96
N PHE A 134 9.91 -15.54 5.75
CA PHE A 134 11.27 -15.08 5.35
C PHE A 134 12.03 -14.38 6.48
N ASN A 135 11.51 -14.39 7.72
CA ASN A 135 12.17 -13.73 8.87
C ASN A 135 12.55 -12.26 8.58
N ILE A 136 11.58 -11.47 8.12
CA ILE A 136 11.78 -10.07 7.74
C ILE A 136 12.10 -9.22 8.99
N GLN A 137 13.09 -8.33 8.87
CA GLN A 137 13.43 -7.31 9.89
C GLN A 137 13.02 -5.91 9.47
N THR A 138 13.05 -5.60 8.18
CA THR A 138 12.73 -4.27 7.65
C THR A 138 11.64 -4.35 6.60
N ILE A 139 10.68 -3.40 6.65
CA ILE A 139 9.64 -3.29 5.61
C ILE A 139 9.68 -1.90 4.98
N ILE A 140 9.76 -1.85 3.65
CA ILE A 140 9.65 -0.63 2.86
C ILE A 140 8.31 -0.65 2.12
N GLY A 141 7.38 0.23 2.51
CA GLY A 141 6.05 0.29 1.92
C GLY A 141 5.81 1.60 1.16
N HIS A 142 5.31 1.50 -0.06
CA HIS A 142 4.93 2.66 -0.87
C HIS A 142 3.42 2.82 -0.93
N SER A 143 2.92 4.07 -0.74
CA SER A 143 1.50 4.39 -0.89
C SER A 143 0.63 3.47 -0.02
N VAL A 144 -0.35 2.76 -0.60
CA VAL A 144 -1.18 1.79 0.13
C VAL A 144 -0.37 0.60 0.66
N GLY A 145 0.80 0.29 0.11
CA GLY A 145 1.73 -0.68 0.70
C GLY A 145 2.26 -0.21 2.06
N GLY A 146 2.57 1.10 2.19
CA GLY A 146 2.92 1.70 3.49
C GLY A 146 1.75 1.70 4.48
N MET A 147 0.52 2.02 4.02
CA MET A 147 -0.69 1.89 4.84
C MET A 147 -0.88 0.44 5.34
N ALA A 148 -0.74 -0.54 4.47
CA ALA A 148 -0.88 -1.95 4.82
C ALA A 148 0.21 -2.43 5.80
N THR A 149 1.43 -1.90 5.67
CA THR A 149 2.54 -2.16 6.62
C THR A 149 2.20 -1.67 8.02
N VAL A 150 1.59 -0.49 8.14
CA VAL A 150 1.15 0.03 9.45
C VAL A 150 -0.01 -0.81 10.01
N PHE A 151 -0.99 -1.18 9.19
CA PHE A 151 -2.07 -2.08 9.62
C PHE A 151 -1.54 -3.45 10.06
N PHE A 152 -0.57 -3.99 9.34
CA PHE A 152 0.11 -5.22 9.71
C PHE A 152 0.76 -5.09 11.09
N GLN A 153 1.56 -4.06 11.31
CA GLN A 153 2.29 -3.92 12.58
C GLN A 153 1.34 -3.61 13.74
N HIS A 154 0.29 -2.80 13.54
CA HIS A 154 -0.76 -2.58 14.55
C HIS A 154 -1.48 -3.89 14.94
N LYS A 155 -1.82 -4.73 13.94
CA LYS A 155 -2.58 -5.97 14.17
C LYS A 155 -1.73 -7.09 14.80
N TYR A 156 -0.49 -7.26 14.35
CA TYR A 156 0.34 -8.42 14.70
C TYR A 156 1.46 -8.11 15.70
N GLN A 157 1.86 -6.85 15.84
CA GLN A 157 2.86 -6.34 16.81
C GLN A 157 4.14 -7.18 16.85
N LEU A 158 4.67 -7.55 15.67
CA LEU A 158 5.83 -8.43 15.58
C LEU A 158 7.10 -7.66 15.95
N LYS A 159 7.72 -8.05 17.07
CA LYS A 159 8.97 -7.46 17.56
C LYS A 159 10.19 -7.73 16.66
N SER A 160 10.10 -8.72 15.76
CA SER A 160 11.14 -8.99 14.77
C SER A 160 11.25 -7.90 13.71
N ILE A 161 10.24 -7.04 13.58
CA ILE A 161 10.33 -5.88 12.68
C ILE A 161 11.03 -4.75 13.42
N GLU A 162 12.22 -4.42 12.96
CA GLU A 162 13.11 -3.43 13.56
C GLU A 162 12.99 -2.07 12.89
N LYS A 163 12.76 -2.05 11.56
CA LYS A 163 12.69 -0.82 10.74
C LYS A 163 11.46 -0.80 9.84
N LEU A 164 10.81 0.38 9.73
CA LEU A 164 9.73 0.65 8.77
C LEU A 164 10.05 1.89 7.94
N VAL A 165 9.94 1.76 6.61
CA VAL A 165 10.05 2.89 5.68
C VAL A 165 8.71 3.14 5.01
N LEU A 166 8.14 4.34 5.18
CA LEU A 166 6.86 4.75 4.62
C LEU A 166 7.08 5.79 3.52
N LEU A 167 6.82 5.41 2.27
CA LEU A 167 7.00 6.27 1.09
C LEU A 167 5.63 6.75 0.58
N GLY A 168 5.30 8.02 0.76
CA GLY A 168 4.05 8.61 0.27
C GLY A 168 2.79 7.86 0.75
N ALA A 169 2.81 7.36 1.99
CA ALA A 169 1.73 6.55 2.54
C ALA A 169 0.53 7.41 2.96
N PRO A 170 -0.73 6.95 2.72
CA PRO A 170 -1.93 7.62 3.24
C PRO A 170 -2.02 7.47 4.76
N ALA A 171 -2.29 8.59 5.46
CA ALA A 171 -2.41 8.64 6.92
C ALA A 171 -3.78 8.21 7.46
N ASN A 172 -4.80 8.15 6.59
CA ASN A 172 -6.15 7.76 6.96
C ASN A 172 -6.90 7.19 5.74
N PHE A 173 -7.80 6.24 5.99
CA PHE A 173 -8.60 5.62 4.95
C PHE A 173 -9.72 6.53 4.46
N THR A 174 -10.30 7.35 5.34
CA THR A 174 -11.39 8.29 4.97
C THR A 174 -10.96 9.26 3.88
N GLY A 175 -9.73 9.78 3.92
CA GLY A 175 -9.20 10.65 2.88
C GLY A 175 -9.03 9.94 1.54
N VAL A 176 -8.63 8.66 1.54
CA VAL A 176 -8.55 7.85 0.32
C VAL A 176 -9.94 7.62 -0.26
N LEU A 177 -10.90 7.23 0.59
CA LEU A 177 -12.28 6.96 0.19
C LEU A 177 -12.99 8.23 -0.31
N SER A 178 -12.81 9.37 0.36
CA SER A 178 -13.39 10.65 -0.03
C SER A 178 -12.89 11.09 -1.41
N ARG A 179 -11.57 11.08 -1.64
CA ARG A 179 -11.01 11.42 -2.96
C ARG A 179 -11.55 10.53 -4.08
N TYR A 180 -11.75 9.24 -3.79
CA TYR A 180 -12.37 8.33 -4.75
C TYR A 180 -13.85 8.66 -4.97
N ALA A 181 -14.61 8.90 -3.90
CA ALA A 181 -16.02 9.28 -3.99
C ALA A 181 -16.22 10.58 -4.79
N ASP A 182 -15.37 11.58 -4.58
CA ASP A 182 -15.37 12.85 -5.32
C ASP A 182 -15.02 12.64 -6.82
N MET A 183 -14.05 11.79 -7.11
CA MET A 183 -13.68 11.42 -8.50
C MET A 183 -14.87 10.77 -9.22
N MET A 184 -15.60 9.91 -8.53
CA MET A 184 -16.78 9.22 -9.05
C MET A 184 -18.03 10.09 -9.05
N GLY A 185 -18.09 11.14 -8.24
CA GLY A 185 -19.25 11.99 -8.04
C GLY A 185 -20.39 11.28 -7.28
N TYR A 186 -20.05 10.49 -6.25
CA TYR A 186 -21.03 9.79 -5.45
C TYR A 186 -21.88 10.76 -4.61
N SER A 187 -23.18 10.46 -4.54
CA SER A 187 -24.12 11.19 -3.69
C SER A 187 -23.89 10.85 -2.20
N LYS A 188 -24.31 11.76 -1.30
CA LYS A 188 -24.27 11.54 0.15
C LYS A 188 -24.97 10.23 0.56
N ARG A 189 -26.03 9.83 -0.17
CA ARG A 189 -26.76 8.59 0.09
C ARG A 189 -25.91 7.35 -0.21
N VAL A 190 -25.17 7.36 -1.32
CA VAL A 190 -24.23 6.28 -1.68
C VAL A 190 -23.06 6.23 -0.71
N ILE A 191 -22.48 7.38 -0.34
CA ILE A 191 -21.38 7.46 0.65
C ILE A 191 -21.84 6.87 1.98
N LYS A 192 -23.00 7.28 2.52
CA LYS A 192 -23.55 6.71 3.75
C LYS A 192 -23.77 5.19 3.65
N ALA A 193 -24.20 4.71 2.48
CA ALA A 193 -24.36 3.28 2.26
C ALA A 193 -23.04 2.53 2.20
N ILE A 194 -21.97 3.16 1.69
CA ILE A 194 -20.58 2.63 1.73
C ILE A 194 -20.09 2.53 3.17
N ASP A 195 -20.31 3.56 4.00
CA ASP A 195 -19.92 3.52 5.42
C ASP A 195 -20.62 2.37 6.16
N GLN A 196 -21.93 2.17 5.93
CA GLN A 196 -22.67 1.05 6.48
C GLN A 196 -22.20 -0.33 5.94
N PHE A 197 -21.77 -0.38 4.68
CA PHE A 197 -21.18 -1.59 4.12
C PHE A 197 -19.87 -1.92 4.83
N ILE A 198 -19.00 -0.93 5.03
CA ILE A 198 -17.71 -1.10 5.71
C ILE A 198 -17.94 -1.50 7.18
N LEU A 199 -18.84 -0.81 7.89
CA LEU A 199 -19.19 -1.16 9.28
C LEU A 199 -19.66 -2.62 9.39
N LYS A 200 -20.53 -3.06 8.48
CA LYS A 200 -21.03 -4.44 8.48
C LYS A 200 -19.94 -5.49 8.24
N HIS A 201 -18.94 -5.21 7.39
CA HIS A 201 -17.93 -6.21 6.99
C HIS A 201 -16.68 -6.19 7.86
N TYR A 202 -16.39 -5.05 8.51
CA TYR A 202 -15.16 -4.87 9.30
C TYR A 202 -15.43 -4.50 10.76
N ASN A 203 -16.70 -4.42 11.19
CA ASN A 203 -17.16 -4.02 12.53
C ASN A 203 -16.71 -2.62 12.96
N ASN A 204 -16.21 -1.82 12.03
CA ASN A 204 -15.73 -0.45 12.25
C ASN A 204 -16.14 0.45 11.08
N LEU A 205 -16.36 1.74 11.36
CA LEU A 205 -16.54 2.77 10.35
C LEU A 205 -15.20 3.14 9.68
N PRO A 206 -15.22 3.79 8.50
CA PRO A 206 -13.99 4.20 7.80
C PRO A 206 -13.01 5.01 8.65
N GLU A 207 -13.49 5.82 9.58
CA GLU A 207 -12.69 6.68 10.47
C GLU A 207 -11.76 5.88 11.40
N TYR A 208 -12.16 4.67 11.77
CA TYR A 208 -11.32 3.77 12.57
C TYR A 208 -10.01 3.44 11.87
N PHE A 209 -10.03 3.24 10.55
CA PHE A 209 -8.86 2.82 9.76
C PHE A 209 -7.92 4.00 9.51
N THR A 210 -7.22 4.43 10.56
CA THR A 210 -6.34 5.60 10.56
C THR A 210 -4.91 5.21 10.90
N PRO A 211 -4.09 4.85 9.88
CA PRO A 211 -2.70 4.42 10.07
C PRO A 211 -1.87 5.39 10.90
N SER A 212 -2.08 6.71 10.75
CA SER A 212 -1.35 7.70 11.56
C SER A 212 -1.70 7.68 13.05
N VAL A 213 -2.81 7.05 13.44
CA VAL A 213 -3.13 6.78 14.84
C VAL A 213 -2.50 5.46 15.28
N PHE A 214 -2.61 4.42 14.47
CA PHE A 214 -2.08 3.09 14.76
C PHE A 214 -0.56 3.06 14.88
N ILE A 215 0.13 3.93 14.14
CA ILE A 215 1.59 4.02 14.17
C ILE A 215 2.16 4.42 15.56
N LYS A 216 1.35 5.01 16.44
CA LYS A 216 1.75 5.36 17.81
C LYS A 216 2.20 4.15 18.62
N GLU A 217 1.66 2.98 18.32
CA GLU A 217 1.94 1.73 19.03
C GLU A 217 3.14 0.98 18.44
N VAL A 218 3.72 1.48 17.34
CA VAL A 218 4.82 0.83 16.64
C VAL A 218 6.15 1.23 17.26
N SER A 219 6.88 0.26 17.79
CA SER A 219 8.18 0.46 18.43
C SER A 219 9.38 0.43 17.46
N ALA A 220 9.21 -0.11 16.25
CA ALA A 220 10.24 -0.15 15.24
C ALA A 220 10.78 1.25 14.93
N LYS A 221 12.05 1.38 14.52
CA LYS A 221 12.56 2.64 13.95
C LYS A 221 11.84 2.97 12.66
N GLY A 222 11.53 4.25 12.42
CA GLY A 222 10.77 4.70 11.26
C GLY A 222 11.55 5.65 10.36
N LEU A 223 11.32 5.53 9.05
CA LEU A 223 11.63 6.58 8.07
C LEU A 223 10.37 6.92 7.29
N ILE A 224 9.98 8.18 7.29
CA ILE A 224 8.84 8.69 6.52
C ILE A 224 9.39 9.62 5.44
N ILE A 225 9.14 9.30 4.17
CA ILE A 225 9.49 10.18 3.04
C ILE A 225 8.21 10.57 2.31
N HIS A 226 7.96 11.88 2.16
CA HIS A 226 6.79 12.38 1.46
C HIS A 226 7.15 13.60 0.60
N ASP A 227 6.64 13.65 -0.63
CA ASP A 227 6.90 14.76 -1.54
C ASP A 227 5.84 15.86 -1.38
N GLU A 228 6.30 17.13 -1.24
CA GLU A 228 5.41 18.29 -1.09
C GLU A 228 4.47 18.49 -2.29
N LYS A 229 4.86 17.99 -3.47
CA LYS A 229 4.09 18.06 -4.71
C LYS A 229 3.39 16.74 -5.06
N ASP A 230 3.21 15.85 -4.09
CA ASP A 230 2.42 14.63 -4.27
C ASP A 230 0.95 14.97 -4.59
N LYS A 231 0.50 14.61 -5.81
CA LYS A 231 -0.84 14.88 -6.32
C LYS A 231 -1.86 13.76 -6.02
N ILE A 232 -1.40 12.68 -5.42
CA ILE A 232 -2.22 11.49 -5.13
C ILE A 232 -2.55 11.42 -3.65
N ILE A 233 -1.50 11.46 -2.81
CA ILE A 233 -1.62 11.49 -1.35
C ILE A 233 -1.10 12.82 -0.85
N PRO A 234 -1.95 13.63 -0.19
CA PRO A 234 -1.56 14.96 0.28
C PRO A 234 -0.33 14.92 1.20
N PHE A 235 0.57 15.87 1.05
CA PHE A 235 1.76 16.02 1.90
C PHE A 235 1.44 16.00 3.41
N ASN A 236 0.28 16.56 3.78
CA ASN A 236 -0.21 16.54 5.15
C ASN A 236 -0.39 15.15 5.74
N ASP A 237 -0.53 14.10 4.92
CA ASP A 237 -0.56 12.72 5.41
C ASP A 237 0.82 12.31 5.95
N GLY A 238 1.92 12.74 5.32
CA GLY A 238 3.27 12.57 5.84
C GLY A 238 3.50 13.32 7.17
N ILE A 239 2.97 14.53 7.28
CA ILE A 239 3.03 15.32 8.53
C ILE A 239 2.29 14.60 9.67
N LYS A 240 1.10 14.05 9.40
CA LYS A 240 0.36 13.26 10.42
C LYS A 240 1.13 12.03 10.90
N PHE A 241 1.86 11.35 10.03
CA PHE A 241 2.75 10.27 10.47
C PHE A 241 3.89 10.80 11.32
N LYS A 242 4.58 11.89 10.91
CA LYS A 242 5.63 12.55 11.68
C LYS A 242 5.18 12.89 13.10
N GLU A 243 3.98 13.44 13.26
CA GLU A 243 3.42 13.86 14.55
C GLU A 243 3.10 12.69 15.49
N ASN A 244 2.88 11.50 14.94
CA ASN A 244 2.39 10.34 15.68
C ASN A 244 3.39 9.18 15.78
N TYR A 245 4.48 9.21 15.03
CA TYR A 245 5.50 8.17 15.04
C TYR A 245 6.77 8.66 15.75
N ALA A 246 6.82 8.46 17.07
CA ALA A 246 7.86 9.02 17.92
C ALA A 246 9.29 8.59 17.52
N ASN A 247 9.45 7.34 17.04
CA ASN A 247 10.74 6.75 16.66
C ASN A 247 11.06 6.93 15.17
N ALA A 248 10.46 7.92 14.49
CA ALA A 248 10.68 8.07 13.05
C ALA A 248 11.38 9.38 12.67
N ASN A 249 12.27 9.26 11.71
CA ASN A 249 12.80 10.39 10.94
C ASN A 249 11.81 10.76 9.83
N PHE A 250 11.63 12.05 9.59
CA PHE A 250 10.78 12.56 8.51
C PHE A 250 11.60 13.36 7.50
N ILE A 251 11.50 12.99 6.24
CA ILE A 251 12.14 13.67 5.13
C ILE A 251 11.08 14.18 4.17
N ALA A 252 10.98 15.51 4.06
CA ALA A 252 10.22 16.16 3.01
C ALA A 252 11.06 16.22 1.74
N THR A 253 10.47 15.87 0.60
CA THR A 253 11.09 16.04 -0.72
C THR A 253 10.26 16.94 -1.59
N THR A 254 10.88 17.50 -2.66
CA THR A 254 10.17 18.36 -3.60
C THR A 254 10.49 17.96 -5.03
N GLY A 255 9.44 17.61 -5.80
CA GLY A 255 9.56 17.39 -7.24
C GLY A 255 9.69 15.91 -7.66
N PHE A 256 9.71 14.97 -6.73
CA PHE A 256 9.69 13.52 -7.05
C PHE A 256 8.26 12.98 -7.14
N GLY A 257 7.27 13.75 -6.66
CA GLY A 257 5.84 13.40 -6.69
C GLY A 257 5.53 12.12 -5.95
N HIS A 258 4.36 11.54 -6.23
CA HIS A 258 3.89 10.33 -5.53
C HIS A 258 4.80 9.11 -5.73
N GLY A 259 5.49 9.03 -6.86
CA GLY A 259 6.32 7.87 -7.19
C GLY A 259 7.53 7.68 -6.29
N LEU A 260 8.14 8.78 -5.82
CA LEU A 260 9.35 8.80 -5.00
C LEU A 260 10.49 7.91 -5.57
N LYS A 261 10.55 7.81 -6.90
CA LYS A 261 11.56 7.02 -7.64
C LYS A 261 12.72 7.94 -8.04
N SER A 262 13.70 8.06 -7.18
CA SER A 262 14.87 8.87 -7.49
C SER A 262 16.07 8.47 -6.62
N LYS A 263 17.29 8.70 -7.13
CA LYS A 263 18.53 8.41 -6.39
C LYS A 263 18.58 9.08 -5.01
N PRO A 264 18.23 10.38 -4.84
CA PRO A 264 18.22 10.99 -3.51
C PRO A 264 17.27 10.31 -2.52
N VAL A 265 16.10 9.84 -2.97
CA VAL A 265 15.17 9.08 -2.11
C VAL A 265 15.79 7.73 -1.74
N TYR A 266 16.41 7.04 -2.68
CA TYR A 266 17.06 5.76 -2.41
C TYR A 266 18.25 5.94 -1.46
N GLN A 267 19.06 6.99 -1.62
CA GLN A 267 20.15 7.28 -0.70
C GLN A 267 19.66 7.48 0.73
N ASN A 268 18.59 8.26 0.95
CA ASN A 268 17.99 8.42 2.27
C ASN A 268 17.52 7.09 2.89
N ILE A 269 17.02 6.18 2.06
CA ILE A 269 16.64 4.82 2.53
C ILE A 269 17.90 4.04 2.93
N LEU A 270 18.95 4.05 2.09
CA LEU A 270 20.18 3.32 2.37
C LEU A 270 20.90 3.85 3.61
N ASP A 271 20.94 5.17 3.80
CA ASP A 271 21.50 5.80 5.00
C ASP A 271 20.74 5.32 6.25
N PHE A 272 19.41 5.35 6.22
CA PHE A 272 18.57 4.86 7.33
C PHE A 272 18.73 3.36 7.61
N LEU A 273 18.99 2.55 6.59
CA LEU A 273 19.21 1.11 6.79
C LEU A 273 20.54 0.84 7.49
N ASN A 274 21.54 1.69 7.31
CA ASN A 274 22.86 1.55 7.91
C ASN A 274 22.95 2.11 9.34
N ASP A 275 21.94 2.88 9.79
CA ASP A 275 21.82 3.39 11.18
C ASP A 275 21.23 2.31 12.13
#